data_99c3eb7298e159319ac84ea03adac2dc
#
_entry.id   99c3eb7298e159319ac84ea03adac2dc
#
_cell.length_a   1.000
_cell.length_b   1.000
_cell.length_c   1.000
_cell.angle_alpha   90.00
_cell.angle_beta   90.00
_cell.angle_gamma   90.00
#
_symmetry.space_group_name_H-M   'P 1'
#
loop_
_entity.id
_entity.type
_entity.pdbx_description
1 polymer ?
#
loop_
_entity_poly.entity_id
_entity_poly.type
_entity_poly.pdbx_seq_one_letter_code
_entity_poly.pdbx_strand_id
1 'polypeptide(L)'
;IDPAVVDEMRSELAALMVDAEQVRGIPFIATPTVVILDEVEFSQRVSDLVAEDLDQEELATDSAVFAMLGMLEPGTDLYQLLIDLYTEQVAGFYDGDTEEMVVPAAPDGFTALQRITVLHELVHALTDQHFDFNDQFESLIDEGNGDDSSAFQALIEGDATRSQFVYMESMSPIEAVQAATEALAYDSSVLDSVPGWIQSDLTFPYDQGLVFVDAIAATGGLAAVDDAYQSPPQTTEQILDPARYARNEPPRDLAPLTVEIDGWDLYDEATFGDWGLRLILDGSVSPGEVTQAASGWGNDTYRVFTRGDDVAMVMSYIGDSERDAEELANALIAHIRDDMDSGPAEESADGLLYRQGNIYSFIDRIDDGIYWIVSTDKSAGEDIRQQLGI
;
A
#
# COMPACT_ATOMS: atom_id res chain seq x y z
N ILE A 1 34.34 10.47 5.51
CA ILE A 1 34.12 9.72 6.75
C ILE A 1 35.48 9.21 7.30
N ASP A 2 35.67 9.25 8.64
CA ASP A 2 36.88 8.68 9.26
C ASP A 2 36.91 7.15 9.03
N PRO A 3 38.01 6.59 8.51
CA PRO A 3 38.14 5.15 8.31
C PRO A 3 37.90 4.30 9.57
N ALA A 4 38.20 4.83 10.75
CA ALA A 4 37.95 4.13 12.01
C ALA A 4 36.45 3.97 12.29
N VAL A 5 35.64 4.97 11.96
CA VAL A 5 34.16 4.91 12.04
C VAL A 5 33.62 3.86 11.07
N VAL A 6 34.14 3.83 9.83
CA VAL A 6 33.72 2.84 8.82
C VAL A 6 34.01 1.40 9.28
N ASP A 7 35.22 1.17 9.89
CA ASP A 7 35.59 -0.15 10.37
C ASP A 7 34.72 -0.60 11.58
N GLU A 8 34.37 0.32 12.47
CA GLU A 8 33.48 0.05 13.61
C GLU A 8 32.07 -0.25 13.14
N MET A 9 31.50 0.57 12.24
CA MET A 9 30.18 0.33 11.65
C MET A 9 30.10 -1.01 10.91
N ARG A 10 31.13 -1.37 10.14
CA ARG A 10 31.19 -2.68 9.47
C ARG A 10 31.19 -3.85 10.46
N SER A 11 31.84 -3.67 11.61
CA SER A 11 31.84 -4.70 12.67
C SER A 11 30.45 -4.82 13.31
N GLU A 12 29.76 -3.72 13.54
CA GLU A 12 28.40 -3.69 14.08
C GLU A 12 27.39 -4.30 13.10
N LEU A 13 27.47 -3.93 11.80
CA LEU A 13 26.66 -4.52 10.74
C LEU A 13 26.88 -6.02 10.60
N ALA A 14 28.12 -6.51 10.70
CA ALA A 14 28.40 -7.94 10.69
C ALA A 14 27.77 -8.69 11.88
N ALA A 15 27.63 -8.05 13.04
CA ALA A 15 26.91 -8.62 14.17
C ALA A 15 25.40 -8.63 13.91
N LEU A 16 24.83 -7.55 13.37
CA LEU A 16 23.40 -7.46 13.00
C LEU A 16 23.03 -8.46 11.90
N MET A 17 23.92 -8.76 10.95
CA MET A 17 23.70 -9.83 9.95
C MET A 17 23.53 -11.19 10.62
N VAL A 18 24.35 -11.51 11.65
CA VAL A 18 24.19 -12.75 12.42
C VAL A 18 22.86 -12.77 13.18
N ASP A 19 22.45 -11.63 13.74
CA ASP A 19 21.16 -11.52 14.41
C ASP A 19 20.00 -11.70 13.41
N ALA A 20 20.08 -11.10 12.23
CA ALA A 20 19.09 -11.25 11.15
C ALA A 20 18.93 -12.72 10.73
N GLU A 21 20.04 -13.45 10.50
CA GLU A 21 20.02 -14.88 10.23
C GLU A 21 19.34 -15.69 11.35
N GLN A 22 19.58 -15.32 12.60
CA GLN A 22 19.01 -16.03 13.76
C GLN A 22 17.52 -15.80 13.88
N VAL A 23 17.05 -14.55 13.75
CA VAL A 23 15.63 -14.21 13.92
C VAL A 23 14.80 -14.67 12.73
N ARG A 24 15.33 -14.60 11.50
CA ARG A 24 14.62 -15.04 10.30
C ARG A 24 14.77 -16.55 10.04
N GLY A 25 15.82 -17.18 10.55
CA GLY A 25 16.03 -18.63 10.50
C GLY A 25 16.63 -19.14 9.19
N ILE A 26 17.10 -18.29 8.30
CA ILE A 26 17.84 -18.63 7.07
C ILE A 26 19.17 -17.86 7.04
N PRO A 27 20.25 -18.42 6.46
CA PRO A 27 21.53 -17.72 6.36
C PRO A 27 21.60 -16.83 5.13
N PHE A 28 22.43 -15.80 5.12
CA PHE A 28 22.80 -15.09 3.90
C PHE A 28 23.47 -16.06 2.90
N ILE A 29 23.12 -15.96 1.62
CA ILE A 29 23.79 -16.69 0.54
C ILE A 29 25.15 -16.05 0.26
N ALA A 30 25.20 -14.72 0.27
CA ALA A 30 26.40 -13.92 0.18
C ALA A 30 26.34 -12.73 1.14
N THR A 31 27.47 -12.26 1.61
CA THR A 31 27.51 -11.02 2.40
C THR A 31 27.01 -9.86 1.55
N PRO A 32 25.93 -9.14 1.94
CA PRO A 32 25.42 -8.02 1.16
C PRO A 32 26.46 -6.92 1.03
N THR A 33 26.43 -6.20 -0.07
CA THR A 33 27.24 -5.00 -0.28
C THR A 33 26.73 -3.91 0.67
N VAL A 34 27.62 -3.34 1.48
CA VAL A 34 27.27 -2.25 2.40
C VAL A 34 27.92 -0.96 1.94
N VAL A 35 27.08 0.05 1.70
CA VAL A 35 27.45 1.41 1.34
C VAL A 35 27.20 2.31 2.54
N ILE A 36 28.27 2.92 3.08
CA ILE A 36 28.21 3.87 4.19
C ILE A 36 28.45 5.26 3.63
N LEU A 37 27.45 6.11 3.73
CA LEU A 37 27.46 7.47 3.18
C LEU A 37 27.51 8.51 4.30
N ASP A 38 28.08 9.68 4.04
CA ASP A 38 27.89 10.78 4.98
C ASP A 38 26.43 11.29 4.91
N GLU A 39 26.03 12.11 5.88
CA GLU A 39 24.64 12.58 6.01
C GLU A 39 24.13 13.29 4.73
N VAL A 40 25.00 14.04 4.05
CA VAL A 40 24.63 14.78 2.83
C VAL A 40 24.48 13.82 1.64
N GLU A 41 25.44 12.91 1.48
CA GLU A 41 25.42 11.89 0.42
C GLU A 41 24.24 10.93 0.61
N PHE A 42 23.94 10.55 1.86
CA PHE A 42 22.81 9.68 2.18
C PHE A 42 21.45 10.35 1.85
N SER A 43 21.25 11.59 2.33
CA SER A 43 20.03 12.35 2.02
C SER A 43 19.84 12.56 0.52
N GLN A 44 20.94 12.79 -0.22
CA GLN A 44 20.87 12.91 -1.68
C GLN A 44 20.47 11.58 -2.34
N ARG A 45 21.04 10.45 -1.88
CA ARG A 45 20.69 9.12 -2.42
C ARG A 45 19.22 8.78 -2.20
N VAL A 46 18.69 9.05 -0.99
CA VAL A 46 17.25 8.88 -0.70
C VAL A 46 16.40 9.77 -1.61
N SER A 47 16.77 11.05 -1.74
CA SER A 47 15.99 11.96 -2.59
C SER A 47 16.02 11.59 -4.07
N ASP A 48 17.16 11.08 -4.57
CA ASP A 48 17.29 10.64 -5.96
C ASP A 48 16.42 9.40 -6.22
N LEU A 49 16.41 8.41 -5.32
CA LEU A 49 15.55 7.22 -5.42
C LEU A 49 14.06 7.61 -5.42
N VAL A 50 13.63 8.39 -4.45
CA VAL A 50 12.22 8.83 -4.37
C VAL A 50 11.82 9.62 -5.63
N ALA A 51 12.73 10.42 -6.21
CA ALA A 51 12.44 11.16 -7.43
C ALA A 51 12.45 10.29 -8.71
N GLU A 52 13.15 9.15 -8.70
CA GLU A 52 13.11 8.17 -9.80
C GLU A 52 11.78 7.41 -9.81
N ASP A 53 11.21 7.09 -8.64
CA ASP A 53 9.99 6.33 -8.49
C ASP A 53 8.70 7.18 -8.67
N LEU A 54 8.79 8.49 -8.52
CA LEU A 54 7.63 9.39 -8.56
C LEU A 54 7.57 10.20 -9.86
N ASP A 55 6.58 9.92 -10.72
CA ASP A 55 6.28 10.74 -11.89
C ASP A 55 5.34 11.91 -11.55
N GLN A 56 5.81 13.14 -11.76
CA GLN A 56 5.05 14.34 -11.39
C GLN A 56 3.78 14.54 -12.24
N GLU A 57 3.76 14.12 -13.52
CA GLU A 57 2.59 14.26 -14.38
C GLU A 57 1.54 13.22 -14.02
N GLU A 58 1.97 12.00 -13.71
CA GLU A 58 1.11 10.92 -13.22
C GLU A 58 0.46 11.31 -11.89
N LEU A 59 1.25 11.71 -10.89
CA LEU A 59 0.74 12.12 -9.58
C LEU A 59 -0.15 13.36 -9.60
N ALA A 60 0.00 14.26 -10.59
CA ALA A 60 -0.95 15.35 -10.80
C ALA A 60 -2.30 14.83 -11.29
N THR A 61 -2.31 13.78 -12.14
CA THR A 61 -3.53 13.11 -12.58
C THR A 61 -4.17 12.33 -11.43
N ASP A 62 -3.40 11.57 -10.67
CA ASP A 62 -3.88 10.85 -9.48
C ASP A 62 -4.49 11.79 -8.44
N SER A 63 -3.85 12.95 -8.22
CA SER A 63 -4.41 13.98 -7.34
C SER A 63 -5.80 14.43 -7.80
N ALA A 64 -6.01 14.59 -9.12
CA ALA A 64 -7.32 14.93 -9.67
C ALA A 64 -8.33 13.78 -9.51
N VAL A 65 -7.92 12.53 -9.70
CA VAL A 65 -8.75 11.34 -9.48
C VAL A 65 -9.14 11.22 -8.00
N PHE A 66 -8.20 11.30 -7.07
CA PHE A 66 -8.49 11.23 -5.63
C PHE A 66 -9.35 12.40 -5.15
N ALA A 67 -9.16 13.60 -5.72
CA ALA A 67 -10.03 14.74 -5.42
C ALA A 67 -11.46 14.53 -5.96
N MET A 68 -11.61 13.95 -7.16
CA MET A 68 -12.91 13.57 -7.71
C MET A 68 -13.61 12.52 -6.86
N LEU A 69 -12.84 11.58 -6.29
CA LEU A 69 -13.36 10.55 -5.39
C LEU A 69 -13.61 11.04 -3.94
N GLY A 70 -13.29 12.31 -3.62
CA GLY A 70 -13.47 12.85 -2.27
C GLY A 70 -12.38 12.46 -1.27
N MET A 71 -11.31 11.85 -1.71
CA MET A 71 -10.20 11.37 -0.87
C MET A 71 -9.14 12.46 -0.63
N LEU A 72 -9.06 13.47 -1.50
CA LEU A 72 -8.15 14.62 -1.38
C LEU A 72 -8.91 15.95 -1.55
N GLU A 73 -8.40 16.99 -0.92
CA GLU A 73 -8.84 18.36 -1.21
C GLU A 73 -8.43 18.75 -2.65
N PRO A 74 -9.33 19.36 -3.43
CA PRO A 74 -9.00 19.79 -4.78
C PRO A 74 -7.77 20.69 -4.83
N GLY A 75 -6.80 20.35 -5.68
CA GLY A 75 -5.55 21.10 -5.87
C GLY A 75 -4.44 20.73 -4.88
N THR A 76 -4.56 19.64 -4.15
CA THR A 76 -3.46 19.07 -3.37
C THR A 76 -2.31 18.68 -4.29
N ASP A 77 -1.09 19.09 -3.95
CA ASP A 77 0.12 18.66 -4.64
C ASP A 77 0.59 17.32 -4.05
N LEU A 78 0.08 16.23 -4.62
CA LEU A 78 0.37 14.86 -4.15
C LEU A 78 1.86 14.53 -4.32
N TYR A 79 2.49 15.00 -5.40
CA TYR A 79 3.93 14.80 -5.63
C TYR A 79 4.77 15.40 -4.49
N GLN A 80 4.52 16.68 -4.13
CA GLN A 80 5.27 17.30 -3.05
C GLN A 80 4.98 16.62 -1.70
N LEU A 81 3.75 16.21 -1.46
CA LEU A 81 3.36 15.52 -0.25
C LEU A 81 4.11 14.18 -0.09
N LEU A 82 4.20 13.38 -1.15
CA LEU A 82 4.92 12.11 -1.13
C LEU A 82 6.44 12.30 -1.04
N ILE A 83 7.02 13.29 -1.73
CA ILE A 83 8.44 13.65 -1.57
C ILE A 83 8.77 13.97 -0.10
N ASP A 84 7.97 14.85 0.52
CA ASP A 84 8.17 15.23 1.92
C ASP A 84 8.09 14.02 2.85
N LEU A 85 7.15 13.12 2.58
CA LEU A 85 6.88 11.94 3.39
C LEU A 85 7.99 10.88 3.26
N TYR A 86 8.38 10.51 2.05
CA TYR A 86 9.38 9.46 1.82
C TYR A 86 10.82 9.92 2.12
N THR A 87 11.08 11.23 2.16
CA THR A 87 12.40 11.76 2.54
C THR A 87 12.53 12.02 4.05
N GLU A 88 11.43 11.87 4.83
CA GLU A 88 11.46 12.07 6.27
C GLU A 88 12.20 10.93 6.99
N GLN A 89 13.35 11.25 7.56
CA GLN A 89 14.11 10.47 8.55
C GLN A 89 14.30 8.96 8.26
N VAL A 90 14.89 8.66 7.11
CA VAL A 90 15.32 7.28 6.78
C VAL A 90 16.59 6.92 7.56
N ALA A 91 16.60 5.81 8.30
CA ALA A 91 17.75 5.36 9.09
C ALA A 91 18.71 4.42 8.34
N GLY A 92 18.33 3.99 7.14
CA GLY A 92 18.99 3.08 6.22
C GLY A 92 17.96 2.40 5.37
N PHE A 93 18.36 1.77 4.27
CA PHE A 93 17.46 1.02 3.39
C PHE A 93 18.23 -0.05 2.61
N TYR A 94 17.51 -1.09 2.21
CA TYR A 94 17.97 -2.05 1.22
C TYR A 94 17.49 -1.58 -0.16
N ASP A 95 18.43 -1.43 -1.08
CA ASP A 95 18.17 -1.10 -2.48
C ASP A 95 18.16 -2.42 -3.27
N GLY A 96 16.97 -2.87 -3.68
CA GLY A 96 16.78 -4.14 -4.37
C GLY A 96 17.42 -4.18 -5.75
N ASP A 97 17.42 -3.05 -6.47
CA ASP A 97 17.98 -2.96 -7.83
C ASP A 97 19.49 -3.13 -7.83
N THR A 98 20.18 -2.60 -6.83
CA THR A 98 21.63 -2.68 -6.70
C THR A 98 22.09 -3.77 -5.74
N GLU A 99 21.18 -4.42 -5.02
CA GLU A 99 21.43 -5.38 -3.92
C GLU A 99 22.35 -4.78 -2.84
N GLU A 100 22.20 -3.48 -2.57
CA GLU A 100 23.03 -2.74 -1.64
C GLU A 100 22.25 -2.40 -0.35
N MET A 101 22.91 -2.61 0.78
CA MET A 101 22.49 -2.07 2.07
C MET A 101 23.08 -0.67 2.24
N VAL A 102 22.27 0.38 2.21
CA VAL A 102 22.73 1.77 2.30
C VAL A 102 22.43 2.33 3.69
N VAL A 103 23.46 2.84 4.38
CA VAL A 103 23.31 3.38 5.74
C VAL A 103 24.04 4.71 5.88
N PRO A 104 23.50 5.65 6.67
CA PRO A 104 24.22 6.88 7.02
C PRO A 104 25.35 6.55 8.02
N ALA A 105 26.43 7.32 7.93
CA ALA A 105 27.54 7.21 8.86
C ALA A 105 27.10 7.57 10.29
N ALA A 106 27.37 6.68 11.25
CA ALA A 106 27.07 6.84 12.66
C ALA A 106 28.37 6.88 13.48
N PRO A 107 29.00 8.07 13.68
CA PRO A 107 30.31 8.19 14.34
C PRO A 107 30.34 7.66 15.78
N ASP A 108 29.21 7.65 16.47
CA ASP A 108 29.05 7.14 17.84
C ASP A 108 28.42 5.73 17.89
N GLY A 109 28.38 5.01 16.74
CA GLY A 109 27.67 3.75 16.54
C GLY A 109 26.18 3.93 16.32
N PHE A 110 25.49 2.86 15.92
CA PHE A 110 24.03 2.89 15.75
C PHE A 110 23.32 3.05 17.09
N THR A 111 22.30 3.89 17.14
CA THR A 111 21.40 3.97 18.28
C THR A 111 20.59 2.66 18.42
N ALA A 112 19.87 2.49 19.52
CA ALA A 112 19.06 1.28 19.71
C ALA A 112 17.94 1.16 18.67
N LEU A 113 17.30 2.28 18.30
CA LEU A 113 16.28 2.32 17.24
C LEU A 113 16.89 2.07 15.87
N GLN A 114 18.02 2.72 15.54
CA GLN A 114 18.71 2.47 14.27
C GLN A 114 19.12 1.02 14.07
N ARG A 115 19.59 0.31 15.12
CA ARG A 115 19.87 -1.14 15.01
C ARG A 115 18.64 -1.96 14.67
N ILE A 116 17.46 -1.59 15.21
CA ILE A 116 16.20 -2.25 14.90
C ILE A 116 15.86 -2.04 13.41
N THR A 117 15.94 -0.80 12.90
CA THR A 117 15.68 -0.50 11.49
C THR A 117 16.70 -1.18 10.56
N VAL A 118 18.00 -1.09 10.87
CA VAL A 118 19.04 -1.75 10.07
C VAL A 118 18.84 -3.27 10.03
N LEU A 119 18.38 -3.88 11.12
CA LEU A 119 18.07 -5.31 11.13
C LEU A 119 16.87 -5.63 10.21
N HIS A 120 15.84 -4.78 10.18
CA HIS A 120 14.71 -4.89 9.27
C HIS A 120 15.20 -4.92 7.81
N GLU A 121 16.03 -3.96 7.43
CA GLU A 121 16.61 -3.86 6.07
C GLU A 121 17.53 -5.06 5.75
N LEU A 122 18.27 -5.56 6.72
CA LEU A 122 19.08 -6.77 6.54
C LEU A 122 18.22 -8.02 6.34
N VAL A 123 17.00 -8.06 6.87
CA VAL A 123 16.05 -9.14 6.57
C VAL A 123 15.56 -9.03 5.13
N HIS A 124 15.30 -7.84 4.60
CA HIS A 124 15.01 -7.67 3.17
C HIS A 124 16.16 -8.19 2.32
N ALA A 125 17.39 -7.73 2.54
CA ALA A 125 18.57 -8.22 1.82
C ALA A 125 18.75 -9.74 1.90
N LEU A 126 18.40 -10.35 3.03
CA LEU A 126 18.51 -11.79 3.25
C LEU A 126 17.41 -12.56 2.50
N THR A 127 16.16 -12.10 2.60
CA THR A 127 15.01 -12.76 1.96
C THR A 127 15.05 -12.59 0.44
N ASP A 128 15.49 -11.45 -0.07
CA ASP A 128 15.67 -11.21 -1.49
C ASP A 128 16.67 -12.18 -2.12
N GLN A 129 17.84 -12.41 -1.47
CA GLN A 129 18.82 -13.40 -1.91
C GLN A 129 18.24 -14.83 -2.04
N HIS A 130 17.18 -15.17 -1.31
CA HIS A 130 16.58 -16.50 -1.33
C HIS A 130 15.38 -16.63 -2.25
N PHE A 131 14.64 -15.54 -2.43
CA PHE A 131 13.32 -15.58 -3.05
C PHE A 131 13.19 -14.67 -4.26
N ASP A 132 14.21 -13.85 -4.59
CA ASP A 132 14.19 -12.86 -5.69
C ASP A 132 12.91 -12.01 -5.65
N PHE A 133 12.54 -11.53 -4.45
CA PHE A 133 11.24 -10.87 -4.25
C PHE A 133 11.18 -9.51 -4.96
N ASN A 134 12.32 -8.82 -5.10
CA ASN A 134 12.37 -7.54 -5.80
C ASN A 134 11.91 -7.69 -7.26
N ASP A 135 12.50 -8.62 -8.01
CA ASP A 135 12.13 -8.91 -9.42
C ASP A 135 10.65 -9.31 -9.52
N GLN A 136 10.13 -10.07 -8.55
CA GLN A 136 8.71 -10.46 -8.52
C GLN A 136 7.79 -9.27 -8.28
N PHE A 137 8.14 -8.38 -7.34
CA PHE A 137 7.37 -7.19 -6.99
C PHE A 137 7.31 -6.20 -8.16
N GLU A 138 8.45 -5.94 -8.81
CA GLU A 138 8.50 -5.11 -10.01
C GLU A 138 7.62 -5.67 -11.13
N SER A 139 7.64 -6.98 -11.35
CA SER A 139 6.79 -7.63 -12.36
C SER A 139 5.30 -7.39 -12.08
N LEU A 140 4.86 -7.44 -10.81
CA LEU A 140 3.47 -7.16 -10.44
C LEU A 140 3.09 -5.69 -10.67
N ILE A 141 4.00 -4.75 -10.40
CA ILE A 141 3.81 -3.33 -10.71
C ILE A 141 3.68 -3.12 -12.21
N ASP A 142 4.57 -3.70 -13.01
CA ASP A 142 4.56 -3.58 -14.47
C ASP A 142 3.30 -4.19 -15.11
N GLU A 143 2.71 -5.22 -14.49
CA GLU A 143 1.45 -5.83 -14.92
C GLU A 143 0.22 -4.96 -14.59
N GLY A 144 0.40 -3.89 -13.80
CA GLY A 144 -0.67 -2.96 -13.42
C GLY A 144 -1.66 -3.57 -12.40
N ASN A 145 -1.24 -4.55 -11.62
CA ASN A 145 -2.09 -5.25 -10.67
C ASN A 145 -1.88 -4.74 -9.23
N GLY A 146 -2.54 -3.63 -8.88
CA GLY A 146 -2.30 -2.93 -7.62
C GLY A 146 -2.66 -3.74 -6.37
N ASP A 147 -3.70 -4.56 -6.40
CA ASP A 147 -4.10 -5.38 -5.24
C ASP A 147 -3.11 -6.52 -4.96
N ASP A 148 -2.60 -7.18 -6.01
CA ASP A 148 -1.59 -8.25 -5.90
C ASP A 148 -0.26 -7.70 -5.39
N SER A 149 0.19 -6.55 -5.93
CA SER A 149 1.45 -5.92 -5.49
C SER A 149 1.35 -5.47 -4.03
N SER A 150 0.24 -4.87 -3.60
CA SER A 150 -0.01 -4.50 -2.21
C SER A 150 -0.03 -5.72 -1.28
N ALA A 151 -0.63 -6.83 -1.72
CA ALA A 151 -0.64 -8.07 -0.97
C ALA A 151 0.76 -8.67 -0.83
N PHE A 152 1.55 -8.65 -1.91
CA PHE A 152 2.92 -9.15 -1.88
C PHE A 152 3.84 -8.26 -1.04
N GLN A 153 3.70 -6.94 -1.14
CA GLN A 153 4.41 -6.01 -0.27
C GLN A 153 4.11 -6.27 1.21
N ALA A 154 2.84 -6.55 1.56
CA ALA A 154 2.47 -6.90 2.93
C ALA A 154 3.12 -8.20 3.43
N LEU A 155 3.39 -9.18 2.56
CA LEU A 155 4.19 -10.35 2.92
C LEU A 155 5.64 -9.96 3.21
N ILE A 156 6.26 -9.15 2.33
CA ILE A 156 7.67 -8.73 2.43
C ILE A 156 7.90 -7.93 3.71
N GLU A 157 7.11 -6.89 3.91
CA GLU A 157 7.22 -6.00 5.08
C GLU A 157 6.79 -6.69 6.38
N GLY A 158 5.79 -7.55 6.30
CA GLY A 158 5.34 -8.35 7.44
C GLY A 158 6.40 -9.32 7.96
N ASP A 159 7.18 -9.95 7.08
CA ASP A 159 8.26 -10.84 7.44
C ASP A 159 9.44 -10.10 8.10
N ALA A 160 9.84 -8.96 7.53
CA ALA A 160 10.88 -8.11 8.09
C ALA A 160 10.44 -7.53 9.45
N THR A 161 9.19 -7.04 9.55
CA THR A 161 8.60 -6.52 10.80
C THR A 161 8.51 -7.60 11.88
N ARG A 162 8.09 -8.81 11.53
CA ARG A 162 8.09 -9.94 12.47
C ARG A 162 9.49 -10.23 12.99
N SER A 163 10.47 -10.28 12.11
CA SER A 163 11.88 -10.54 12.47
C SER A 163 12.44 -9.43 13.37
N GLN A 164 12.08 -8.17 13.08
CA GLN A 164 12.37 -7.02 13.92
C GLN A 164 11.81 -7.17 15.34
N PHE A 165 10.56 -7.60 15.50
CA PHE A 165 9.98 -7.83 16.83
C PHE A 165 10.67 -8.96 17.59
N VAL A 166 11.03 -10.07 16.93
CA VAL A 166 11.80 -11.15 17.54
C VAL A 166 13.17 -10.66 18.00
N TYR A 167 13.83 -9.79 17.22
CA TYR A 167 15.09 -9.16 17.63
C TYR A 167 14.90 -8.26 18.87
N MET A 168 13.86 -7.44 18.88
CA MET A 168 13.54 -6.56 20.02
C MET A 168 13.32 -7.36 21.31
N GLU A 169 12.70 -8.54 21.24
CA GLU A 169 12.54 -9.42 22.41
C GLU A 169 13.89 -9.91 22.98
N SER A 170 14.95 -9.95 22.16
CA SER A 170 16.31 -10.35 22.58
C SER A 170 17.11 -9.20 23.22
N MET A 171 16.66 -7.95 23.08
CA MET A 171 17.35 -6.76 23.58
C MET A 171 17.39 -6.76 25.13
N SER A 172 18.46 -6.18 25.68
CA SER A 172 18.49 -5.92 27.12
C SER A 172 17.41 -4.89 27.51
N PRO A 173 16.92 -4.91 28.76
CA PRO A 173 15.93 -3.92 29.22
C PRO A 173 16.38 -2.45 29.05
N ILE A 174 17.69 -2.20 29.08
CA ILE A 174 18.27 -0.86 28.90
C ILE A 174 18.13 -0.45 27.42
N GLU A 175 18.51 -1.30 26.49
CA GLU A 175 18.40 -1.05 25.05
C GLU A 175 16.94 -0.90 24.62
N ALA A 176 16.03 -1.73 25.14
CA ALA A 176 14.61 -1.62 24.86
C ALA A 176 14.03 -0.26 25.33
N VAL A 177 14.44 0.23 26.50
CA VAL A 177 14.04 1.58 26.98
C VAL A 177 14.66 2.68 26.15
N GLN A 178 15.90 2.52 25.69
CA GLN A 178 16.55 3.47 24.79
C GLN A 178 15.81 3.55 23.46
N ALA A 179 15.54 2.42 22.80
CA ALA A 179 14.79 2.37 21.54
C ALA A 179 13.40 3.01 21.68
N ALA A 180 12.66 2.70 22.74
CA ALA A 180 11.36 3.30 23.01
C ALA A 180 11.44 4.82 23.23
N THR A 181 12.51 5.31 23.88
CA THR A 181 12.73 6.73 24.11
C THR A 181 13.06 7.46 22.81
N GLU A 182 13.87 6.85 21.96
CA GLU A 182 14.23 7.35 20.64
C GLU A 182 13.00 7.38 19.71
N ALA A 183 12.17 6.34 19.71
CA ALA A 183 10.93 6.28 18.95
C ALA A 183 9.93 7.36 19.40
N LEU A 184 9.82 7.64 20.71
CA LEU A 184 8.96 8.73 21.21
C LEU A 184 9.49 10.13 20.88
N ALA A 185 10.78 10.27 20.59
CA ALA A 185 11.40 11.52 20.18
C ALA A 185 11.40 11.71 18.66
N TYR A 186 10.95 10.70 17.92
CA TYR A 186 10.82 10.75 16.46
C TYR A 186 9.80 11.82 16.06
N ASP A 187 10.14 12.64 15.09
CA ASP A 187 9.25 13.67 14.55
C ASP A 187 8.36 13.05 13.45
N SER A 188 7.11 12.83 13.73
CA SER A 188 6.10 12.31 12.79
C SER A 188 5.24 13.41 12.17
N SER A 189 5.68 14.68 12.24
CA SER A 189 4.84 15.82 11.86
C SER A 189 4.41 15.82 10.39
N VAL A 190 5.20 15.28 9.48
CA VAL A 190 4.83 15.13 8.08
C VAL A 190 3.77 14.04 7.96
N LEU A 191 4.01 12.84 8.51
CA LEU A 191 3.04 11.75 8.51
C LEU A 191 1.71 12.17 9.16
N ASP A 192 1.75 12.90 10.28
CA ASP A 192 0.55 13.38 10.98
C ASP A 192 -0.23 14.45 10.17
N SER A 193 0.39 15.05 9.16
CA SER A 193 -0.22 16.09 8.32
C SER A 193 -0.92 15.57 7.07
N VAL A 194 -0.64 14.32 6.65
CA VAL A 194 -1.26 13.74 5.46
C VAL A 194 -2.65 13.17 5.77
N PRO A 195 -3.54 13.02 4.77
CA PRO A 195 -4.84 12.39 4.94
C PRO A 195 -4.76 11.01 5.60
N GLY A 196 -5.77 10.65 6.40
CA GLY A 196 -5.79 9.39 7.17
C GLY A 196 -5.64 8.15 6.29
N TRP A 197 -6.25 8.15 5.11
CA TRP A 197 -6.13 7.03 4.17
C TRP A 197 -4.69 6.83 3.68
N ILE A 198 -3.90 7.91 3.45
CA ILE A 198 -2.47 7.79 3.09
C ILE A 198 -1.67 7.21 4.26
N GLN A 199 -1.95 7.66 5.51
CA GLN A 199 -1.32 7.08 6.70
C GLN A 199 -1.62 5.59 6.80
N SER A 200 -2.89 5.21 6.60
CA SER A 200 -3.33 3.82 6.66
C SER A 200 -2.68 2.96 5.59
N ASP A 201 -2.57 3.48 4.37
CA ASP A 201 -1.95 2.78 3.24
C ASP A 201 -0.46 2.53 3.46
N LEU A 202 0.26 3.54 3.92
CA LEU A 202 1.69 3.44 4.24
C LEU A 202 1.99 2.44 5.36
N THR A 203 1.09 2.30 6.34
CA THR A 203 1.29 1.39 7.47
C THR A 203 0.74 -0.01 7.23
N PHE A 204 -0.12 -0.19 6.22
CA PHE A 204 -0.76 -1.46 5.90
C PHE A 204 0.23 -2.63 5.72
N PRO A 205 1.32 -2.50 4.93
CA PRO A 205 2.26 -3.60 4.73
C PRO A 205 2.93 -4.05 6.04
N TYR A 206 3.19 -3.12 6.93
CA TYR A 206 3.82 -3.38 8.23
C TYR A 206 2.83 -3.98 9.23
N ASP A 207 1.66 -3.34 9.40
CA ASP A 207 0.69 -3.70 10.43
C ASP A 207 -0.08 -4.97 10.07
N GLN A 208 -0.70 -5.00 8.87
CA GLN A 208 -1.48 -6.16 8.43
C GLN A 208 -0.59 -7.28 7.91
N GLY A 209 0.54 -6.94 7.30
CA GLY A 209 1.56 -7.90 6.91
C GLY A 209 2.11 -8.68 8.11
N LEU A 210 2.41 -8.02 9.23
CA LEU A 210 2.80 -8.68 10.46
C LEU A 210 1.73 -9.67 10.94
N VAL A 211 0.46 -9.25 10.96
CA VAL A 211 -0.65 -10.12 11.38
C VAL A 211 -0.76 -11.34 10.46
N PHE A 212 -0.63 -11.14 9.16
CA PHE A 212 -0.66 -12.21 8.16
C PHE A 212 0.51 -13.18 8.36
N VAL A 213 1.75 -12.68 8.44
CA VAL A 213 2.97 -13.51 8.59
C VAL A 213 2.95 -14.27 9.91
N ASP A 214 2.51 -13.65 11.00
CA ASP A 214 2.35 -14.34 12.29
C ASP A 214 1.29 -15.47 12.20
N ALA A 215 0.19 -15.25 11.47
CA ALA A 215 -0.85 -16.26 11.31
C ALA A 215 -0.34 -17.48 10.52
N ILE A 216 0.40 -17.29 9.43
CA ILE A 216 0.97 -18.40 8.66
C ILE A 216 2.10 -19.09 9.43
N ALA A 217 2.96 -18.32 10.09
CA ALA A 217 4.03 -18.86 10.92
C ALA A 217 3.49 -19.68 12.11
N ALA A 218 2.37 -19.30 12.70
CA ALA A 218 1.72 -20.05 13.79
C ALA A 218 1.26 -21.44 13.34
N THR A 219 1.00 -21.66 12.06
CA THR A 219 0.53 -22.94 11.51
C THR A 219 1.65 -23.83 11.00
N GLY A 220 2.67 -23.27 10.36
CA GLY A 220 3.74 -24.01 9.67
C GLY A 220 5.16 -23.58 10.03
N GLY A 221 5.34 -22.68 10.98
CA GLY A 221 6.66 -22.11 11.31
C GLY A 221 7.18 -21.20 10.21
N LEU A 222 8.46 -20.86 10.25
CA LEU A 222 9.12 -20.03 9.24
C LEU A 222 9.13 -20.69 7.85
N ALA A 223 9.08 -22.03 7.78
CA ALA A 223 8.94 -22.72 6.49
C ALA A 223 7.65 -22.35 5.74
N ALA A 224 6.56 -22.08 6.45
CA ALA A 224 5.32 -21.59 5.80
C ALA A 224 5.46 -20.15 5.31
N VAL A 225 6.31 -19.33 5.92
CA VAL A 225 6.66 -18.00 5.43
C VAL A 225 7.51 -18.11 4.18
N ASP A 226 8.48 -19.04 4.15
CA ASP A 226 9.31 -19.33 2.97
C ASP A 226 8.44 -19.82 1.78
N ASP A 227 7.45 -20.69 2.05
CA ASP A 227 6.50 -21.19 1.05
C ASP A 227 5.63 -20.04 0.50
N ALA A 228 5.32 -19.00 1.31
CA ALA A 228 4.53 -17.86 0.88
C ALA A 228 5.26 -16.98 -0.16
N TYR A 229 6.57 -16.90 -0.14
CA TYR A 229 7.33 -16.23 -1.21
C TYR A 229 7.29 -16.99 -2.54
N GLN A 230 7.06 -18.32 -2.52
CA GLN A 230 6.93 -19.15 -3.73
C GLN A 230 5.49 -19.21 -4.23
N SER A 231 4.54 -18.90 -3.38
CA SER A 231 3.11 -18.87 -3.69
C SER A 231 2.49 -17.66 -2.98
N PRO A 232 2.80 -16.44 -3.45
CA PRO A 232 2.43 -15.22 -2.74
C PRO A 232 0.91 -15.04 -2.62
N PRO A 233 0.46 -14.26 -1.62
CA PRO A 233 -0.93 -13.84 -1.55
C PRO A 233 -1.27 -13.04 -2.81
N GLN A 234 -2.45 -13.27 -3.37
CA GLN A 234 -2.89 -12.68 -4.64
C GLN A 234 -3.84 -11.50 -4.42
N THR A 235 -4.27 -11.25 -3.19
CA THR A 235 -5.22 -10.18 -2.88
C THR A 235 -4.96 -9.64 -1.48
N THR A 236 -5.25 -8.37 -1.28
CA THR A 236 -5.23 -7.77 0.06
C THR A 236 -6.25 -8.41 1.00
N GLU A 237 -7.34 -8.98 0.47
CA GLU A 237 -8.29 -9.76 1.26
C GLU A 237 -7.63 -10.99 1.90
N GLN A 238 -6.70 -11.66 1.21
CA GLN A 238 -5.93 -12.78 1.78
C GLN A 238 -4.98 -12.33 2.89
N ILE A 239 -4.48 -11.11 2.84
CA ILE A 239 -3.69 -10.50 3.92
C ILE A 239 -4.57 -10.24 5.15
N LEU A 240 -5.75 -9.63 4.92
CA LEU A 240 -6.70 -9.25 5.97
C LEU A 240 -7.41 -10.44 6.61
N ASP A 241 -7.61 -11.53 5.84
CA ASP A 241 -8.09 -12.83 6.33
C ASP A 241 -7.13 -13.97 5.91
N PRO A 242 -6.09 -14.27 6.69
CA PRO A 242 -5.14 -15.34 6.38
C PRO A 242 -5.77 -16.74 6.17
N ALA A 243 -7.01 -16.95 6.62
CA ALA A 243 -7.71 -18.19 6.36
C ALA A 243 -8.12 -18.34 4.89
N ARG A 244 -8.35 -17.24 4.16
CA ARG A 244 -8.58 -17.24 2.70
C ARG A 244 -7.31 -17.64 1.95
N TYR A 245 -6.16 -17.07 2.34
CA TYR A 245 -4.86 -17.50 1.81
C TYR A 245 -4.62 -19.01 2.03
N ALA A 246 -4.83 -19.49 3.26
CA ALA A 246 -4.66 -20.92 3.60
C ALA A 246 -5.59 -21.87 2.80
N ARG A 247 -6.74 -21.38 2.32
CA ARG A 247 -7.65 -22.11 1.44
C ARG A 247 -7.34 -21.93 -0.04
N ASN A 248 -6.35 -21.08 -0.37
CA ASN A 248 -6.05 -20.66 -1.75
C ASN A 248 -7.32 -20.17 -2.46
N GLU A 249 -8.07 -19.28 -1.81
CA GLU A 249 -9.33 -18.75 -2.31
C GLU A 249 -9.05 -17.68 -3.38
N PRO A 250 -9.40 -17.91 -4.64
CA PRO A 250 -9.17 -16.94 -5.70
C PRO A 250 -10.27 -15.87 -5.70
N PRO A 251 -10.03 -14.70 -6.30
CA PRO A 251 -11.10 -13.76 -6.63
C PRO A 251 -12.22 -14.45 -7.42
N ARG A 252 -13.45 -14.00 -7.25
CA ARG A 252 -14.60 -14.46 -8.02
C ARG A 252 -14.45 -14.07 -9.50
N ASP A 253 -15.09 -14.86 -10.38
CA ASP A 253 -15.15 -14.50 -11.80
C ASP A 253 -15.97 -13.21 -11.98
N LEU A 254 -15.35 -12.20 -12.57
CA LEU A 254 -15.97 -10.93 -12.94
C LEU A 254 -15.87 -10.71 -14.46
N ALA A 255 -16.95 -10.25 -15.08
CA ALA A 255 -16.92 -9.95 -16.50
C ALA A 255 -15.99 -8.76 -16.78
N PRO A 256 -15.14 -8.81 -17.83
CA PRO A 256 -14.26 -7.71 -18.18
C PRO A 256 -15.04 -6.41 -18.41
N LEU A 257 -14.54 -5.33 -17.85
CA LEU A 257 -15.08 -3.99 -18.04
C LEU A 257 -14.53 -3.41 -19.35
N THR A 258 -15.38 -3.34 -20.39
CA THR A 258 -14.94 -2.98 -21.76
C THR A 258 -15.43 -1.61 -22.20
N VAL A 259 -15.73 -0.72 -21.25
CA VAL A 259 -16.17 0.64 -21.51
C VAL A 259 -15.05 1.45 -22.17
N GLU A 260 -15.40 2.26 -23.18
CA GLU A 260 -14.51 3.23 -23.82
C GLU A 260 -15.29 4.55 -23.97
N ILE A 261 -14.61 5.68 -23.82
CA ILE A 261 -15.24 7.00 -23.96
C ILE A 261 -14.63 7.71 -25.18
N ASP A 262 -15.48 8.10 -26.14
CA ASP A 262 -15.00 8.73 -27.39
C ASP A 262 -14.27 10.06 -27.11
N GLY A 263 -13.01 10.15 -27.53
CA GLY A 263 -12.14 11.30 -27.32
C GLY A 263 -11.56 11.44 -25.92
N TRP A 264 -11.57 10.36 -25.11
CA TRP A 264 -10.86 10.23 -23.85
C TRP A 264 -9.77 9.18 -23.96
N ASP A 265 -8.72 9.35 -23.21
CA ASP A 265 -7.64 8.38 -23.08
C ASP A 265 -7.90 7.49 -21.85
N LEU A 266 -7.67 6.19 -21.99
CA LEU A 266 -7.61 5.29 -20.83
C LEU A 266 -6.33 5.63 -20.06
N TYR A 267 -6.48 6.03 -18.81
CA TYR A 267 -5.39 6.41 -17.94
C TYR A 267 -4.93 5.22 -17.08
N ASP A 268 -5.88 4.53 -16.45
CA ASP A 268 -5.58 3.40 -15.56
C ASP A 268 -6.69 2.35 -15.63
N GLU A 269 -6.30 1.08 -15.43
CA GLU A 269 -7.20 -0.07 -15.29
C GLU A 269 -6.60 -1.04 -14.27
N ALA A 270 -7.25 -1.19 -13.10
CA ALA A 270 -6.77 -2.05 -12.04
C ALA A 270 -7.91 -2.55 -11.12
N THR A 271 -7.54 -3.10 -9.98
CA THR A 271 -8.41 -3.61 -8.92
C THR A 271 -8.16 -2.83 -7.64
N PHE A 272 -9.22 -2.37 -6.97
CA PHE A 272 -9.09 -1.77 -5.63
C PHE A 272 -8.77 -2.82 -4.56
N GLY A 273 -9.37 -4.00 -4.66
CA GLY A 273 -9.28 -5.02 -3.63
C GLY A 273 -10.04 -4.65 -2.35
N ASP A 274 -9.98 -5.51 -1.36
CA ASP A 274 -10.56 -5.23 -0.03
C ASP A 274 -9.91 -3.97 0.58
N TRP A 275 -8.57 -3.84 0.48
CA TRP A 275 -7.85 -2.72 1.08
C TRP A 275 -8.14 -1.37 0.42
N GLY A 276 -8.09 -1.28 -0.89
CA GLY A 276 -8.40 -0.03 -1.61
C GLY A 276 -9.82 0.46 -1.35
N LEU A 277 -10.81 -0.46 -1.25
CA LEU A 277 -12.17 -0.10 -0.85
C LEU A 277 -12.23 0.45 0.58
N ARG A 278 -11.41 -0.07 1.52
CA ARG A 278 -11.31 0.49 2.88
C ARG A 278 -10.74 1.90 2.86
N LEU A 279 -9.72 2.15 2.03
CA LEU A 279 -9.12 3.49 1.90
C LEU A 279 -10.13 4.51 1.35
N ILE A 280 -10.93 4.13 0.35
CA ILE A 280 -12.00 4.98 -0.19
C ILE A 280 -13.04 5.31 0.90
N LEU A 281 -13.36 4.37 1.77
CA LEU A 281 -14.39 4.53 2.80
C LEU A 281 -13.85 5.15 4.10
N ASP A 282 -12.53 5.36 4.21
CA ASP A 282 -11.91 5.90 5.42
C ASP A 282 -12.46 7.30 5.75
N GLY A 283 -12.89 7.48 6.98
CA GLY A 283 -13.51 8.72 7.44
C GLY A 283 -15.01 8.89 7.12
N SER A 284 -15.53 8.22 6.09
CA SER A 284 -16.92 8.35 5.63
C SER A 284 -17.92 7.65 6.53
N VAL A 285 -17.54 6.49 7.05
CA VAL A 285 -18.34 5.67 7.95
C VAL A 285 -17.48 5.19 9.12
N SER A 286 -18.10 4.59 10.14
CA SER A 286 -17.31 4.10 11.27
C SER A 286 -16.35 2.97 10.86
N PRO A 287 -15.19 2.78 11.54
CA PRO A 287 -14.23 1.72 11.20
C PRO A 287 -14.84 0.31 11.17
N GLY A 288 -15.88 0.05 11.98
CA GLY A 288 -16.62 -1.21 11.97
C GLY A 288 -17.48 -1.38 10.71
N GLU A 289 -18.07 -0.29 10.22
CA GLU A 289 -18.83 -0.27 8.97
C GLU A 289 -17.91 -0.38 7.75
N VAL A 290 -16.72 0.28 7.76
CA VAL A 290 -15.70 0.09 6.73
C VAL A 290 -15.32 -1.39 6.62
N THR A 291 -14.97 -2.02 7.76
CA THR A 291 -14.63 -3.44 7.80
C THR A 291 -15.77 -4.32 7.28
N GLN A 292 -17.00 -4.06 7.69
CA GLN A 292 -18.16 -4.84 7.26
C GLN A 292 -18.44 -4.69 5.75
N ALA A 293 -18.28 -3.48 5.21
CA ALA A 293 -18.56 -3.19 3.81
C ALA A 293 -17.52 -3.80 2.85
N ALA A 294 -16.24 -3.83 3.24
CA ALA A 294 -15.15 -4.27 2.38
C ALA A 294 -14.86 -5.79 2.49
N SER A 295 -15.02 -6.40 3.69
CA SER A 295 -14.61 -7.81 3.93
C SER A 295 -15.43 -8.88 3.22
N GLY A 296 -16.46 -8.53 2.49
CA GLY A 296 -17.20 -9.41 1.57
C GLY A 296 -16.81 -9.20 0.10
N TRP A 297 -15.59 -8.72 -0.12
CA TRP A 297 -15.06 -8.53 -1.47
C TRP A 297 -14.92 -9.86 -2.20
N GLY A 298 -15.55 -9.96 -3.36
CA GLY A 298 -15.38 -11.12 -4.22
C GLY A 298 -14.44 -10.83 -5.39
N ASN A 299 -14.59 -9.69 -6.02
CA ASN A 299 -13.70 -9.14 -7.06
C ASN A 299 -14.17 -7.74 -7.47
N ASP A 300 -13.27 -6.93 -7.98
CA ASP A 300 -13.61 -5.69 -8.68
C ASP A 300 -12.62 -5.39 -9.81
N THR A 301 -13.02 -4.51 -10.68
CA THR A 301 -12.15 -3.84 -11.63
C THR A 301 -12.64 -2.42 -11.85
N TYR A 302 -11.72 -1.49 -11.97
CA TYR A 302 -12.04 -0.11 -12.35
C TYR A 302 -11.27 0.31 -13.59
N ARG A 303 -11.80 1.32 -14.27
CA ARG A 303 -11.12 2.04 -15.36
C ARG A 303 -11.20 3.52 -15.12
N VAL A 304 -10.10 4.22 -15.28
CA VAL A 304 -10.00 5.68 -15.21
C VAL A 304 -9.69 6.23 -16.58
N PHE A 305 -10.39 7.28 -16.95
CA PHE A 305 -10.23 7.96 -18.22
C PHE A 305 -9.93 9.44 -17.99
N THR A 306 -9.14 10.03 -18.89
CA THR A 306 -8.76 11.44 -18.83
C THR A 306 -9.03 12.14 -20.16
N ARG A 307 -9.37 13.45 -20.08
CA ARG A 307 -9.48 14.33 -21.23
C ARG A 307 -9.15 15.78 -20.81
N GLY A 308 -7.90 16.18 -21.00
CA GLY A 308 -7.41 17.45 -20.44
C GLY A 308 -7.49 17.44 -18.91
N ASP A 309 -8.26 18.37 -18.32
CA ASP A 309 -8.46 18.43 -16.86
C ASP A 309 -9.67 17.59 -16.39
N ASP A 310 -10.39 16.97 -17.31
CA ASP A 310 -11.55 16.13 -16.97
C ASP A 310 -11.11 14.71 -16.65
N VAL A 311 -11.71 14.11 -15.62
CA VAL A 311 -11.50 12.71 -15.19
C VAL A 311 -12.85 11.99 -15.10
N ALA A 312 -12.83 10.69 -15.44
CA ALA A 312 -13.96 9.80 -15.26
C ALA A 312 -13.49 8.42 -14.80
N MET A 313 -14.19 7.82 -13.86
CA MET A 313 -13.94 6.47 -13.37
C MET A 313 -15.22 5.63 -13.46
N VAL A 314 -15.06 4.37 -13.77
CA VAL A 314 -16.08 3.35 -13.63
C VAL A 314 -15.51 2.14 -12.91
N MET A 315 -16.19 1.67 -11.87
CA MET A 315 -15.90 0.43 -11.17
C MET A 315 -17.01 -0.58 -11.41
N SER A 316 -16.64 -1.82 -11.68
CA SER A 316 -17.50 -2.99 -11.63
C SER A 316 -17.05 -3.87 -10.47
N TYR A 317 -17.94 -4.22 -9.58
CA TYR A 317 -17.68 -4.99 -8.37
C TYR A 317 -18.64 -6.18 -8.26
N ILE A 318 -18.18 -7.26 -7.65
CA ILE A 318 -19.00 -8.40 -7.23
C ILE A 318 -18.64 -8.78 -5.79
N GLY A 319 -19.63 -8.85 -4.90
CA GLY A 319 -19.44 -9.30 -3.53
C GLY A 319 -19.51 -10.82 -3.40
N ASP A 320 -19.08 -11.37 -2.29
CA ASP A 320 -19.23 -12.80 -1.96
C ASP A 320 -20.71 -13.23 -1.91
N SER A 321 -21.57 -12.29 -1.56
CA SER A 321 -23.03 -12.45 -1.56
C SER A 321 -23.76 -11.14 -1.88
N GLU A 322 -25.07 -11.22 -2.16
CA GLU A 322 -25.95 -10.06 -2.32
C GLU A 322 -25.93 -9.13 -1.09
N ARG A 323 -25.74 -9.69 0.11
CA ARG A 323 -25.66 -8.92 1.33
C ARG A 323 -24.37 -8.08 1.37
N ASP A 324 -23.26 -8.65 0.96
CA ASP A 324 -21.97 -7.97 0.98
C ASP A 324 -21.98 -6.80 -0.05
N ALA A 325 -22.58 -7.03 -1.23
CA ALA A 325 -22.81 -5.96 -2.20
C ALA A 325 -23.75 -4.87 -1.66
N GLU A 326 -24.78 -5.22 -0.87
CA GLU A 326 -25.64 -4.23 -0.23
C GLU A 326 -24.90 -3.43 0.85
N GLU A 327 -24.06 -4.07 1.65
CA GLU A 327 -23.25 -3.42 2.68
C GLU A 327 -22.25 -2.43 2.05
N LEU A 328 -21.53 -2.83 1.00
CA LEU A 328 -20.63 -1.95 0.27
C LEU A 328 -21.38 -0.80 -0.43
N ALA A 329 -22.49 -1.07 -1.12
CA ALA A 329 -23.27 -0.03 -1.78
C ALA A 329 -23.77 1.03 -0.79
N ASN A 330 -24.23 0.61 0.40
CA ASN A 330 -24.66 1.55 1.46
C ASN A 330 -23.49 2.41 1.98
N ALA A 331 -22.31 1.83 2.14
CA ALA A 331 -21.11 2.57 2.58
C ALA A 331 -20.64 3.56 1.50
N LEU A 332 -20.60 3.16 0.21
CA LEU A 332 -20.31 4.05 -0.91
C LEU A 332 -21.33 5.20 -1.03
N ILE A 333 -22.60 4.94 -0.79
CA ILE A 333 -23.64 5.97 -0.75
C ILE A 333 -23.38 6.97 0.38
N ALA A 334 -22.96 6.50 1.55
CA ALA A 334 -22.60 7.39 2.66
C ALA A 334 -21.36 8.24 2.29
N HIS A 335 -20.32 7.64 1.74
CA HIS A 335 -19.13 8.32 1.24
C HIS A 335 -19.47 9.40 0.20
N ILE A 336 -20.27 9.08 -0.82
CA ILE A 336 -20.71 10.04 -1.84
C ILE A 336 -21.45 11.22 -1.21
N ARG A 337 -22.23 11.01 -0.17
CA ARG A 337 -23.01 12.06 0.50
C ARG A 337 -22.19 12.90 1.46
N ASP A 338 -21.31 12.28 2.23
CA ASP A 338 -20.63 12.91 3.34
C ASP A 338 -19.26 13.48 2.94
N ASP A 339 -18.42 12.74 2.22
CA ASP A 339 -17.08 13.19 1.81
C ASP A 339 -17.08 13.89 0.44
N MET A 340 -17.85 13.39 -0.51
CA MET A 340 -18.05 14.10 -1.77
C MET A 340 -19.08 15.25 -1.67
N ASP A 341 -19.61 15.54 -0.45
CA ASP A 341 -20.59 16.62 -0.15
C ASP A 341 -21.72 16.71 -1.18
N SER A 342 -22.21 15.56 -1.62
CA SER A 342 -23.28 15.47 -2.61
C SER A 342 -24.64 15.75 -1.99
N GLY A 343 -25.48 16.45 -2.72
CA GLY A 343 -26.89 16.64 -2.36
C GLY A 343 -27.67 15.33 -2.35
N PRO A 344 -28.97 15.36 -2.00
CA PRO A 344 -29.81 14.17 -2.03
C PRO A 344 -29.84 13.56 -3.43
N ALA A 345 -29.87 12.21 -3.49
CA ALA A 345 -29.94 11.48 -4.74
C ALA A 345 -31.16 11.84 -5.57
N GLU A 346 -30.97 11.91 -6.90
CA GLU A 346 -32.05 11.83 -7.85
C GLU A 346 -32.27 10.34 -8.15
N GLU A 347 -33.43 9.79 -7.74
CA GLU A 347 -33.80 8.42 -8.12
C GLU A 347 -34.02 8.34 -9.63
N SER A 348 -33.31 7.41 -10.29
CA SER A 348 -33.56 7.01 -11.66
C SER A 348 -34.17 5.61 -11.70
N ALA A 349 -34.69 5.18 -12.86
CA ALA A 349 -35.23 3.83 -12.99
C ALA A 349 -34.19 2.73 -12.74
N ASP A 350 -32.89 3.09 -12.90
CA ASP A 350 -31.78 2.16 -13.00
C ASP A 350 -30.70 2.41 -11.93
N GLY A 351 -30.92 3.27 -10.93
CA GLY A 351 -29.96 3.52 -9.85
C GLY A 351 -30.08 4.91 -9.22
N LEU A 352 -29.08 5.27 -8.39
CA LEU A 352 -29.01 6.54 -7.65
C LEU A 352 -27.98 7.48 -8.27
N LEU A 353 -28.43 8.65 -8.66
CA LEU A 353 -27.60 9.72 -9.20
C LEU A 353 -27.35 10.80 -8.17
N TYR A 354 -26.11 11.14 -7.95
CA TYR A 354 -25.63 12.19 -7.04
C TYR A 354 -24.90 13.27 -7.83
N ARG A 355 -24.89 14.51 -7.31
CA ARG A 355 -24.15 15.63 -7.92
C ARG A 355 -23.56 16.54 -6.86
N GLN A 356 -22.28 16.90 -7.09
CA GLN A 356 -21.59 17.95 -6.37
C GLN A 356 -20.87 18.85 -7.37
N GLY A 357 -21.27 20.11 -7.48
CA GLY A 357 -20.68 21.01 -8.46
C GLY A 357 -20.78 20.46 -9.88
N ASN A 358 -19.63 20.13 -10.49
CA ASN A 358 -19.52 19.45 -11.78
C ASN A 358 -19.33 17.93 -11.65
N ILE A 359 -19.14 17.38 -10.44
CA ILE A 359 -18.98 15.95 -10.24
C ILE A 359 -20.33 15.25 -10.37
N TYR A 360 -20.35 14.26 -11.22
CA TYR A 360 -21.44 13.34 -11.47
C TYR A 360 -21.08 11.99 -10.85
N SER A 361 -21.86 11.47 -9.92
CA SER A 361 -21.68 10.14 -9.36
C SER A 361 -22.95 9.33 -9.49
N PHE A 362 -22.82 8.13 -10.02
CA PHE A 362 -23.92 7.20 -10.21
C PHE A 362 -23.56 5.85 -9.64
N ILE A 363 -24.45 5.27 -8.83
CA ILE A 363 -24.31 3.94 -8.27
C ILE A 363 -25.55 3.11 -8.59
N ASP A 364 -25.34 1.89 -9.07
CA ASP A 364 -26.36 0.88 -9.29
C ASP A 364 -25.92 -0.45 -8.69
N ARG A 365 -26.84 -1.14 -8.04
CA ARG A 365 -26.62 -2.46 -7.47
C ARG A 365 -27.59 -3.47 -8.10
N ILE A 366 -27.04 -4.51 -8.67
CA ILE A 366 -27.79 -5.61 -9.31
C ILE A 366 -27.36 -6.92 -8.66
N ASP A 367 -28.23 -7.56 -7.90
CA ASP A 367 -27.95 -8.79 -7.15
C ASP A 367 -26.70 -8.62 -6.25
N ASP A 368 -25.64 -9.38 -6.51
CA ASP A 368 -24.36 -9.33 -5.80
C ASP A 368 -23.32 -8.41 -6.47
N GLY A 369 -23.72 -7.64 -7.52
CA GLY A 369 -22.86 -6.72 -8.26
C GLY A 369 -23.16 -5.24 -7.99
N ILE A 370 -22.14 -4.40 -8.19
CA ILE A 370 -22.24 -2.94 -8.12
C ILE A 370 -21.55 -2.34 -9.35
N TYR A 371 -22.18 -1.34 -9.97
CA TYR A 371 -21.49 -0.37 -10.82
C TYR A 371 -21.43 0.98 -10.10
N TRP A 372 -20.24 1.56 -10.01
CA TRP A 372 -20.03 2.90 -9.50
C TRP A 372 -19.31 3.73 -10.55
N ILE A 373 -19.91 4.84 -10.94
CA ILE A 373 -19.40 5.75 -11.96
C ILE A 373 -19.24 7.12 -11.33
N VAL A 374 -18.05 7.72 -11.48
CA VAL A 374 -17.77 9.10 -11.04
C VAL A 374 -17.11 9.84 -12.19
N SER A 375 -17.54 11.08 -12.47
CA SER A 375 -16.96 11.86 -13.56
C SER A 375 -17.08 13.36 -13.30
N THR A 376 -16.08 14.13 -13.72
CA THR A 376 -16.14 15.59 -13.77
C THR A 376 -16.93 16.10 -14.99
N ASP A 377 -17.17 15.23 -15.99
CA ASP A 377 -18.02 15.51 -17.17
C ASP A 377 -19.27 14.61 -17.15
N LYS A 378 -20.43 15.23 -16.98
CA LYS A 378 -21.71 14.53 -16.95
C LYS A 378 -21.95 13.67 -18.21
N SER A 379 -21.54 14.14 -19.38
CA SER A 379 -21.78 13.41 -20.64
C SER A 379 -20.95 12.13 -20.72
N ALA A 380 -19.73 12.14 -20.17
CA ALA A 380 -18.91 10.94 -20.05
C ALA A 380 -19.56 9.92 -19.11
N GLY A 381 -20.05 10.35 -17.93
CA GLY A 381 -20.77 9.48 -17.02
C GLY A 381 -22.06 8.89 -17.61
N GLU A 382 -22.81 9.66 -18.39
CA GLU A 382 -24.01 9.17 -19.09
C GLU A 382 -23.66 8.20 -20.24
N ASP A 383 -22.55 8.42 -20.95
CA ASP A 383 -22.07 7.51 -22.00
C ASP A 383 -21.64 6.16 -21.40
N ILE A 384 -20.90 6.17 -20.31
CA ILE A 384 -20.54 4.95 -19.57
C ILE A 384 -21.79 4.15 -19.19
N ARG A 385 -22.78 4.81 -18.58
CA ARG A 385 -24.07 4.15 -18.21
C ARG A 385 -24.75 3.51 -19.41
N GLN A 386 -24.84 4.23 -20.53
CA GLN A 386 -25.47 3.71 -21.73
C GLN A 386 -24.77 2.47 -22.27
N GLN A 387 -23.43 2.42 -22.23
CA GLN A 387 -22.66 1.26 -22.68
C GLN A 387 -22.86 0.06 -21.77
N LEU A 388 -23.00 0.28 -20.45
CA LEU A 388 -23.30 -0.76 -19.47
C LEU A 388 -24.76 -1.21 -19.51
N GLY A 389 -25.66 -0.43 -20.11
CA GLY A 389 -27.08 -0.74 -20.18
C GLY A 389 -27.85 -0.51 -18.88
N ILE A 390 -27.35 0.43 -18.06
CA ILE A 390 -27.89 0.81 -16.73
C ILE A 390 -28.31 2.27 -16.67
#